data_e891b1b2f370e268a2e0c7b94e6f345e
#
_entry.id   e891b1b2f370e268a2e0c7b94e6f345e
#
_cell.length_a   1.000
_cell.length_b   1.000
_cell.length_c   1.000
_cell.angle_alpha   90.00
_cell.angle_beta   90.00
_cell.angle_gamma   90.00
#
_symmetry.space_group_name_H-M   'P 1'
#
loop_
_entity.id
_entity.type
_entity.pdbx_description
1 polymer ?
#
loop_
_entity_poly.entity_id
_entity_poly.type
_entity_poly.pdbx_seq_one_letter_code
_entity_poly.pdbx_strand_id
1 'polypeptide(L)' 'MPLTMANPGECYTIRKVGGKEETRIFLENLGFVVGGNVTVVSEIDGNLIVNVKDSRVAVGKDMAAKILI' A
#
# COMPACT_ATOMS: atom_id res chain seq x y z
N MET A 1 -9.73 1.33 6.35
CA MET A 1 -9.92 0.08 5.63
C MET A 1 -8.60 -0.40 5.05
N PRO A 2 -8.43 -1.69 4.79
CA PRO A 2 -7.19 -2.17 4.20
C PRO A 2 -7.05 -1.73 2.74
N LEU A 3 -5.82 -1.57 2.30
CA LEU A 3 -5.51 -1.14 0.93
C LEU A 3 -6.09 -2.08 -0.13
N THR A 4 -6.24 -3.36 0.22
CA THR A 4 -6.83 -4.36 -0.68
C THR A 4 -8.28 -4.04 -1.07
N MET A 5 -8.94 -3.18 -0.32
CA MET A 5 -10.33 -2.76 -0.58
C MET A 5 -10.42 -1.41 -1.28
N ALA A 6 -9.30 -0.81 -1.63
CA ALA A 6 -9.27 0.48 -2.30
C ALA A 6 -9.82 0.38 -3.72
N ASN A 7 -10.51 1.41 -4.17
CA ASN A 7 -10.96 1.49 -5.55
C ASN A 7 -9.81 1.94 -6.44
N PRO A 8 -9.56 1.24 -7.55
CA PRO A 8 -8.50 1.64 -8.47
C PRO A 8 -8.72 3.06 -9.01
N GLY A 9 -7.65 3.81 -9.11
CA GLY A 9 -7.67 5.18 -9.61
C GLY A 9 -7.94 6.26 -8.57
N GLU A 10 -8.39 5.88 -7.37
CA GLU A 10 -8.61 6.84 -6.30
C GLU A 10 -7.36 6.96 -5.43
N CYS A 11 -7.09 8.19 -4.97
CA CYS A 11 -5.97 8.46 -4.08
C CYS A 11 -6.43 8.38 -2.62
N TYR A 12 -5.68 7.68 -1.80
CA TYR A 12 -5.98 7.53 -0.38
C TYR A 12 -4.80 7.99 0.46
N THR A 13 -5.10 8.41 1.69
CA THR A 13 -4.07 8.74 2.68
C THR A 13 -3.84 7.51 3.56
N ILE A 14 -2.59 7.14 3.74
CA ILE A 14 -2.21 6.01 4.59
C ILE A 14 -2.40 6.42 6.05
N ARG A 15 -3.22 5.66 6.77
CA ARG A 15 -3.53 5.93 8.18
C ARG A 15 -2.68 5.12 9.12
N LYS A 16 -2.34 3.89 8.74
CA LYS A 16 -1.56 3.00 9.58
C LYS A 16 -0.88 1.95 8.72
N VAL A 17 0.32 1.58 9.11
CA VAL A 17 1.03 0.43 8.53
C VAL A 17 1.18 -0.59 9.64
N GLY A 18 0.50 -1.72 9.52
CA GLY A 18 0.48 -2.77 10.53
C GLY A 18 1.50 -3.86 10.30
N GLY A 19 1.37 -4.93 11.10
CA GLY A 19 2.25 -6.08 11.00
C GLY A 19 3.43 -6.00 11.94
N LYS A 20 4.34 -6.94 11.80
CA LYS A 20 5.56 -7.00 12.59
C LYS A 20 6.49 -5.86 12.21
N GLU A 21 7.42 -5.53 13.10
CA GLU A 21 8.37 -4.44 12.87
C GLU A 21 9.10 -4.57 11.54
N GLU A 22 9.58 -5.78 11.23
CA GLU A 22 10.26 -6.05 9.96
C GLU A 22 9.40 -5.72 8.75
N THR A 23 8.13 -6.11 8.81
CA THR A 23 7.17 -5.83 7.74
C THR A 23 6.93 -4.34 7.61
N ARG A 24 6.76 -3.64 8.72
CA ARG A 24 6.55 -2.19 8.71
C ARG A 24 7.74 -1.46 8.11
N ILE A 25 8.94 -1.86 8.49
CA ILE A 25 10.17 -1.26 7.96
C ILE A 25 10.26 -1.50 6.46
N PHE A 26 9.98 -2.71 6.02
CA PHE A 26 9.98 -3.06 4.60
C PHE A 26 9.01 -2.18 3.82
N LEU A 27 7.78 -2.04 4.31
CA LEU A 27 6.76 -1.24 3.65
C LEU A 27 7.10 0.25 3.67
N GLU A 28 7.65 0.76 4.78
CA GLU A 28 8.10 2.14 4.87
C GLU A 28 9.20 2.44 3.87
N ASN A 29 10.13 1.50 3.68
CA ASN A 29 11.20 1.67 2.70
C ASN A 29 10.68 1.71 1.27
N LEU A 30 9.53 1.09 1.00
CA LEU A 30 8.87 1.19 -0.29
C LEU A 30 8.12 2.51 -0.45
N GLY A 31 7.91 3.25 0.63
CA GLY A 31 7.21 4.52 0.60
C GLY A 31 5.85 4.53 1.30
N PHE A 32 5.43 3.42 1.88
CA PHE A 32 4.15 3.34 2.59
C PHE A 32 4.33 3.88 4.01
N VAL A 33 4.17 5.19 4.15
CA VAL A 33 4.31 5.87 5.45
C VAL A 33 2.99 6.51 5.85
N VAL A 34 2.75 6.59 7.16
CA VAL A 34 1.55 7.25 7.68
C VAL A 34 1.52 8.71 7.22
N GLY A 35 0.37 9.14 6.71
CA GLY A 35 0.19 10.48 6.15
C GLY A 35 0.56 10.60 4.68
N GLY A 36 1.20 9.58 4.10
CA GLY A 36 1.52 9.56 2.69
C GLY A 36 0.32 9.20 1.84
N ASN A 37 0.38 9.50 0.55
CA ASN A 37 -0.69 9.19 -0.39
C ASN A 37 -0.36 7.93 -1.18
N VAL A 38 -1.39 7.15 -1.48
CA VAL A 38 -1.27 5.93 -2.27
C VAL A 38 -2.46 5.80 -3.22
N THR A 39 -2.19 5.37 -4.44
CA THR A 39 -3.22 5.12 -5.44
C THR A 39 -3.04 3.72 -6.00
N VAL A 40 -4.09 2.91 -5.95
CA VAL A 40 -4.06 1.59 -6.58
C VAL A 40 -4.29 1.78 -8.08
N VAL A 41 -3.38 1.26 -8.88
CA VAL A 41 -3.46 1.35 -10.35
C VAL A 41 -4.17 0.13 -10.93
N SER A 42 -3.77 -1.05 -10.49
CA SER A 42 -4.35 -2.31 -10.98
C SER A 42 -4.00 -3.45 -10.04
N GLU A 43 -4.54 -4.64 -10.35
CA GLU A 43 -4.22 -5.87 -9.65
C GLU A 43 -3.81 -6.92 -10.68
N ILE A 44 -2.68 -7.55 -10.47
CA ILE A 44 -2.14 -8.58 -11.38
C ILE A 44 -1.65 -9.76 -10.56
N ASP A 45 -2.22 -10.94 -10.80
CA ASP A 45 -1.78 -12.21 -10.17
C ASP A 45 -1.64 -12.13 -8.64
N GLY A 46 -2.62 -11.51 -7.99
CA GLY A 46 -2.59 -11.41 -6.52
C GLY A 46 -1.70 -10.31 -5.98
N ASN A 47 -1.15 -9.47 -6.84
CA ASN A 47 -0.37 -8.32 -6.45
C ASN A 47 -1.11 -7.04 -6.79
N LEU A 48 -1.03 -6.05 -5.91
CA LEU A 48 -1.53 -4.72 -6.19
C LEU A 48 -0.41 -3.88 -6.80
N ILE A 49 -0.72 -3.23 -7.91
CA ILE A 49 0.20 -2.27 -8.52
C ILE A 49 -0.25 -0.90 -8.04
N VAL A 50 0.61 -0.22 -7.32
CA VAL A 50 0.26 1.06 -6.68
C VAL A 50 1.27 2.14 -7.01
N ASN A 51 0.81 3.38 -6.98
CA ASN A 51 1.69 4.54 -7.02
C ASN A 51 1.82 5.06 -5.60
N VAL A 52 3.05 5.17 -5.13
CA VAL A 52 3.38 5.72 -3.81
C VAL A 52 4.69 6.50 -3.92
N LYS A 53 4.74 7.72 -3.39
CA LYS A 53 5.92 8.61 -3.48
C LYS A 53 6.48 8.74 -4.90
N ASP A 54 5.61 8.96 -5.85
CA ASP A 54 5.97 9.12 -7.27
C ASP A 54 6.64 7.89 -7.89
N SER A 55 6.52 6.76 -7.22
CA SER A 55 7.04 5.48 -7.71
C SER A 55 5.91 4.49 -7.90
N ARG A 56 6.08 3.59 -8.85
CA ARG A 56 5.13 2.49 -9.05
C ARG A 56 5.72 1.23 -8.44
N VAL A 57 4.97 0.60 -7.53
CA VAL A 57 5.42 -0.57 -6.78
C VAL A 57 4.39 -1.67 -6.89
N ALA A 58 4.85 -2.90 -6.97
CA ALA A 58 3.99 -4.08 -6.85
C ALA A 58 4.07 -4.59 -5.41
N VAL A 59 2.93 -4.80 -4.77
CA VAL A 59 2.86 -5.31 -3.41
C VAL A 59 1.85 -6.45 -3.34
N GLY A 60 2.25 -7.56 -2.71
CA GLY A 60 1.36 -8.71 -2.56
C GLY A 60 0.16 -8.36 -1.67
N LYS A 61 -0.95 -9.06 -1.89
CA LYS A 61 -2.18 -8.81 -1.10
C LYS A 61 -1.96 -9.00 0.39
N ASP A 62 -1.13 -9.94 0.80
CA ASP A 62 -0.84 -10.17 2.21
C ASP A 62 -0.23 -8.94 2.87
N MET A 63 0.70 -8.30 2.16
CA MET A 63 1.34 -7.07 2.64
C MET A 63 0.40 -5.88 2.54
N ALA A 64 -0.33 -5.77 1.41
CA ALA A 64 -1.27 -4.68 1.20
C ALA A 64 -2.38 -4.66 2.25
N ALA A 65 -2.80 -5.83 2.72
CA ALA A 65 -3.82 -5.93 3.78
C ALA A 65 -3.38 -5.29 5.10
N LYS A 66 -2.09 -5.08 5.29
CA LYS A 66 -1.54 -4.47 6.50
C LYS A 66 -1.45 -2.95 6.42
N ILE A 67 -1.71 -2.39 5.24
CA ILE A 67 -1.72 -0.95 5.03
C ILE A 67 -3.17 -0.49 5.16
N LEU A 68 -3.44 0.39 6.14
CA LEU A 68 -4.78 0.93 6.37
C LEU A 68 -4.89 2.33 5.79
N ILE A 69 -6.00 2.54 5.13
CA ILE A 69 -6.31 3.80 4.45
C ILE A 69 -7.63 4.38 4.93
#